data_6d0a84fe18d9773c98e6f4540e9a2ddc
#
_entry.id   6d0a84fe18d9773c98e6f4540e9a2ddc
#
_cell.length_a   1.000
_cell.length_b   1.000
_cell.length_c   1.000
_cell.angle_alpha   90.00
_cell.angle_beta   90.00
_cell.angle_gamma   90.00
#
_symmetry.space_group_name_H-M   'P 1'
#
loop_
_entity.id
_entity.type
_entity.pdbx_description
1 polymer ?
#
loop_
_entity_poly.entity_id
_entity_poly.type
_entity_poly.pdbx_seq_one_letter_code
_entity_poly.pdbx_strand_id
1 'polypeptide(L)'
;MLRSPLLERLADRLLSLQNDSGLTKPEFAAFLGISGSQFRYLRRRLTNPSIHSLAHISTQVRIPLYQLLENKPLGNRKRLSGQQMSACFGKTVSRFYAVSGRSKQEFADKIDVGFSQLYVVMKGESNPSLLVAEEIAKRLGITVWQLLGVERMDNHSYALPKRSRKRRK
;
A
#
# COMPACT_ATOMS: atom_id res chain seq x y z
N MET A 1 1.55 17.79 -6.69
CA MET A 1 0.45 16.82 -6.73
C MET A 1 1.05 15.43 -6.88
N LEU A 2 0.77 14.53 -5.94
CA LEU A 2 1.28 13.15 -5.97
C LEU A 2 0.57 12.37 -7.07
N ARG A 3 1.35 11.61 -7.86
CA ARG A 3 0.80 10.82 -8.97
C ARG A 3 0.69 9.35 -8.55
N SER A 4 -0.51 8.88 -8.27
CA SER A 4 -0.87 7.49 -8.07
C SER A 4 -2.32 7.30 -8.48
N PRO A 5 -2.62 6.34 -9.36
CA PRO A 5 -4.00 6.03 -9.73
C PRO A 5 -4.87 5.63 -8.53
N LEU A 6 -4.25 5.00 -7.51
CA LEU A 6 -4.96 4.64 -6.28
C LEU A 6 -5.33 5.88 -5.44
N LEU A 7 -4.42 6.87 -5.34
CA LEU A 7 -4.73 8.13 -4.67
C LEU A 7 -5.78 8.96 -5.40
N GLU A 8 -5.78 8.92 -6.73
CA GLU A 8 -6.81 9.57 -7.53
C GLU A 8 -8.19 8.97 -7.25
N ARG A 9 -8.30 7.64 -7.36
CA ARG A 9 -9.55 6.93 -7.06
C ARG A 9 -10.02 7.13 -5.62
N LEU A 10 -9.09 7.15 -4.65
CA LEU A 10 -9.42 7.45 -3.27
C LEU A 10 -10.04 8.84 -3.12
N ALA A 11 -9.40 9.87 -3.70
CA ALA A 11 -9.88 11.25 -3.63
C ALA A 11 -11.29 11.39 -4.21
N ASP A 12 -11.52 10.81 -5.39
CA ASP A 12 -12.81 10.83 -6.08
C ASP A 12 -13.88 10.06 -5.29
N ARG A 13 -13.50 8.90 -4.73
CA ARG A 13 -14.42 8.08 -3.93
C ARG A 13 -14.82 8.75 -2.63
N LEU A 14 -13.86 9.39 -1.93
CA LEU A 14 -14.17 10.13 -0.71
C LEU A 14 -15.04 11.34 -0.98
N LEU A 15 -14.89 11.99 -2.13
CA LEU A 15 -15.78 13.08 -2.55
C LEU A 15 -17.21 12.59 -2.80
N SER A 16 -17.35 11.47 -3.53
CA SER A 16 -18.66 10.85 -3.75
C SER A 16 -19.33 10.48 -2.44
N LEU A 17 -18.62 9.76 -1.54
CA LEU A 17 -19.16 9.37 -0.24
C LEU A 17 -19.57 10.58 0.62
N GLN A 18 -18.80 11.66 0.58
CA GLN A 18 -19.15 12.89 1.31
C GLN A 18 -20.43 13.53 0.75
N ASN A 19 -20.56 13.58 -0.58
CA ASN A 19 -21.77 14.13 -1.21
C ASN A 19 -23.01 13.26 -0.92
N ASP A 20 -22.86 11.95 -1.02
CA ASP A 20 -23.94 10.97 -0.76
C ASP A 20 -24.38 10.96 0.70
N SER A 21 -23.48 11.28 1.63
CA SER A 21 -23.77 11.32 3.08
C SER A 21 -24.59 12.54 3.51
N GLY A 22 -24.64 13.59 2.71
CA GLY A 22 -25.24 14.88 3.09
C GLY A 22 -24.48 15.64 4.16
N LEU A 23 -23.34 15.12 4.66
CA LEU A 23 -22.52 15.76 5.67
C LEU A 23 -21.69 16.91 5.08
N THR A 24 -21.49 17.95 5.87
CA THR A 24 -20.51 18.99 5.55
C THR A 24 -19.09 18.42 5.57
N LYS A 25 -18.13 19.10 4.95
CA LYS A 25 -16.72 18.66 4.92
C LYS A 25 -16.12 18.43 6.32
N PRO A 26 -16.32 19.32 7.32
CA PRO A 26 -15.85 19.08 8.68
C PRO A 26 -16.51 17.87 9.34
N GLU A 27 -17.83 17.70 9.19
CA GLU A 27 -18.56 16.56 9.76
C GLU A 27 -18.12 15.23 9.12
N PHE A 28 -17.90 15.22 7.81
CA PHE A 28 -17.40 14.02 7.13
C PHE A 28 -15.96 13.71 7.52
N ALA A 29 -15.09 14.68 7.69
CA ALA A 29 -13.74 14.46 8.23
C ALA A 29 -13.80 13.87 9.66
N ALA A 30 -14.65 14.40 10.53
CA ALA A 30 -14.87 13.85 11.86
C ALA A 30 -15.42 12.42 11.82
N PHE A 31 -16.36 12.11 10.92
CA PHE A 31 -16.87 10.76 10.68
C PHE A 31 -15.75 9.80 10.25
N LEU A 32 -14.82 10.26 9.41
CA LEU A 32 -13.65 9.45 9.00
C LEU A 32 -12.59 9.34 10.11
N GLY A 33 -12.73 10.02 11.24
CA GLY A 33 -11.75 10.06 12.32
C GLY A 33 -10.45 10.77 11.96
N ILE A 34 -10.51 11.76 11.04
CA ILE A 34 -9.37 12.55 10.60
C ILE A 34 -9.67 14.06 10.73
N SER A 35 -8.62 14.88 10.75
CA SER A 35 -8.81 16.33 10.78
C SER A 35 -9.33 16.87 9.44
N GLY A 36 -10.01 18.02 9.48
CA GLY A 36 -10.46 18.72 8.27
C GLY A 36 -9.31 19.05 7.31
N SER A 37 -8.11 19.34 7.84
CA SER A 37 -6.90 19.57 7.04
C SER A 37 -6.43 18.29 6.33
N GLN A 38 -6.41 17.16 7.05
CA GLN A 38 -6.07 15.85 6.46
C GLN A 38 -7.05 15.48 5.35
N PHE A 39 -8.37 15.65 5.58
CA PHE A 39 -9.38 15.40 4.57
C PHE A 39 -9.19 16.29 3.34
N ARG A 40 -8.93 17.59 3.53
CA ARG A 40 -8.65 18.52 2.44
C ARG A 40 -7.43 18.11 1.63
N TYR A 41 -6.34 17.67 2.28
CA TYR A 41 -5.13 17.24 1.59
C TYR A 41 -5.32 15.91 0.86
N LEU A 42 -6.05 14.95 1.43
CA LEU A 42 -6.42 13.71 0.74
C LEU A 42 -7.19 13.99 -0.55
N ARG A 43 -8.23 14.83 -0.48
CA ARG A 43 -9.04 15.20 -1.64
C ARG A 43 -8.24 15.92 -2.73
N ARG A 44 -7.23 16.70 -2.35
CA ARG A 44 -6.34 17.41 -3.30
C ARG A 44 -5.15 16.58 -3.74
N ARG A 45 -5.02 15.36 -3.27
CA ARG A 45 -3.86 14.48 -3.57
C ARG A 45 -2.53 15.13 -3.17
N LEU A 46 -2.52 15.86 -2.05
CA LEU A 46 -1.36 16.58 -1.50
C LEU A 46 -0.70 15.82 -0.34
N THR A 47 -1.27 14.69 0.07
CA THR A 47 -0.71 13.83 1.12
C THR A 47 -0.59 12.39 0.62
N ASN A 48 0.37 11.68 1.19
CA ASN A 48 0.63 10.26 0.96
C ASN A 48 0.26 9.49 2.24
N PRO A 49 -0.98 9.01 2.37
CA PRO A 49 -1.45 8.37 3.59
C PRO A 49 -0.75 7.02 3.80
N SER A 50 -0.54 6.68 5.08
CA SER A 50 -0.04 5.36 5.45
C SER A 50 -1.11 4.28 5.25
N ILE A 51 -0.68 3.02 5.14
CA ILE A 51 -1.59 1.87 5.04
C ILE A 51 -2.51 1.78 6.25
N HIS A 52 -2.02 2.09 7.47
CA HIS A 52 -2.88 2.11 8.67
C HIS A 52 -3.94 3.22 8.60
N SER A 53 -3.58 4.41 8.12
CA SER A 53 -4.55 5.50 7.94
C SER A 53 -5.63 5.15 6.93
N LEU A 54 -5.24 4.50 5.82
CA LEU A 54 -6.18 4.03 4.80
C LEU A 54 -7.09 2.91 5.33
N ALA A 55 -6.54 1.96 6.10
CA ALA A 55 -7.31 0.91 6.75
C ALA A 55 -8.30 1.49 7.76
N HIS A 56 -7.91 2.52 8.52
CA HIS A 56 -8.80 3.23 9.43
C HIS A 56 -9.97 3.87 8.68
N ILE A 57 -9.70 4.64 7.63
CA ILE A 57 -10.74 5.25 6.78
C ILE A 57 -11.68 4.18 6.21
N SER A 58 -11.11 3.09 5.68
CA SER A 58 -11.87 1.94 5.16
C SER A 58 -12.83 1.35 6.20
N THR A 59 -12.41 1.28 7.46
CA THR A 59 -13.23 0.81 8.58
C THR A 59 -14.39 1.78 8.87
N GLN A 60 -14.11 3.08 8.89
CA GLN A 60 -15.14 4.11 9.16
C GLN A 60 -16.24 4.09 8.08
N VAL A 61 -15.86 4.04 6.81
CA VAL A 61 -16.83 3.97 5.70
C VAL A 61 -17.42 2.57 5.49
N ARG A 62 -16.96 1.54 6.23
CA ARG A 62 -17.37 0.14 6.12
C ARG A 62 -17.18 -0.46 4.73
N ILE A 63 -16.23 0.07 3.96
CA ILE A 63 -15.87 -0.41 2.62
C ILE A 63 -14.47 -1.03 2.71
N PRO A 64 -14.24 -2.28 2.24
CA PRO A 64 -12.90 -2.88 2.22
C PRO A 64 -11.91 -1.99 1.48
N LEU A 65 -10.66 -1.90 1.98
CA LEU A 65 -9.66 -1.00 1.42
C LEU A 65 -9.43 -1.24 -0.07
N TYR A 66 -9.38 -2.49 -0.52
CA TYR A 66 -9.30 -2.82 -1.94
C TYR A 66 -10.45 -2.18 -2.74
N GLN A 67 -11.68 -2.36 -2.27
CA GLN A 67 -12.87 -1.83 -2.95
C GLN A 67 -12.90 -0.30 -2.92
N LEU A 68 -12.43 0.30 -1.83
CA LEU A 68 -12.34 1.75 -1.69
C LEU A 68 -11.36 2.37 -2.70
N LEU A 69 -10.20 1.73 -2.92
CA LEU A 69 -9.13 2.25 -3.78
C LEU A 69 -9.24 1.78 -5.25
N GLU A 70 -9.77 0.59 -5.50
CA GLU A 70 -9.90 0.06 -6.87
C GLU A 70 -11.25 0.32 -7.50
N ASN A 71 -12.25 0.66 -6.69
CA ASN A 71 -13.65 0.77 -7.11
C ASN A 71 -14.16 -0.52 -7.79
N LYS A 72 -13.69 -1.68 -7.30
CA LYS A 72 -14.02 -3.02 -7.79
C LYS A 72 -14.53 -3.89 -6.64
N PRO A 73 -15.40 -4.88 -6.91
CA PRO A 73 -15.84 -5.82 -5.88
C PRO A 73 -14.65 -6.52 -5.20
N LEU A 74 -14.79 -6.82 -3.90
CA LEU A 74 -13.73 -7.49 -3.14
C LEU A 74 -13.41 -8.88 -3.73
N GLY A 75 -14.43 -9.62 -4.21
CA GLY A 75 -14.27 -10.97 -4.73
C GLY A 75 -13.62 -11.89 -3.70
N ASN A 76 -12.66 -12.70 -4.13
CA ASN A 76 -11.92 -13.64 -3.27
C ASN A 76 -10.79 -12.99 -2.46
N ARG A 77 -10.70 -11.66 -2.42
CA ARG A 77 -9.67 -10.92 -1.69
C ARG A 77 -9.97 -10.85 -0.21
N LYS A 78 -8.92 -10.74 0.59
CA LYS A 78 -9.05 -10.70 2.04
C LYS A 78 -9.37 -9.29 2.54
N ARG A 79 -10.20 -9.21 3.57
CA ARG A 79 -10.31 -8.02 4.41
C ARG A 79 -9.23 -8.10 5.49
N LEU A 80 -8.32 -7.16 5.53
CA LEU A 80 -7.23 -7.11 6.48
C LEU A 80 -7.23 -5.77 7.21
N SER A 81 -6.88 -5.80 8.49
CA SER A 81 -6.57 -4.59 9.26
C SER A 81 -5.24 -3.99 8.82
N GLY A 82 -4.97 -2.75 9.22
CA GLY A 82 -3.67 -2.11 8.97
C GLY A 82 -2.50 -2.93 9.51
N GLN A 83 -2.61 -3.47 10.72
CA GLN A 83 -1.59 -4.34 11.32
C GLN A 83 -1.39 -5.65 10.55
N GLN A 84 -2.47 -6.29 10.12
CA GLN A 84 -2.38 -7.50 9.31
C GLN A 84 -1.72 -7.23 7.97
N MET A 85 -2.01 -6.09 7.31
CA MET A 85 -1.35 -5.68 6.07
C MET A 85 0.14 -5.41 6.29
N SER A 86 0.54 -4.75 7.40
CA SER A 86 1.95 -4.55 7.75
C SER A 86 2.69 -5.88 7.99
N ALA A 87 2.07 -6.82 8.69
CA ALA A 87 2.63 -8.14 8.89
C ALA A 87 2.79 -8.92 7.57
N CYS A 88 1.78 -8.87 6.69
CA CYS A 88 1.85 -9.47 5.36
C CYS A 88 2.92 -8.81 4.49
N PHE A 89 3.03 -7.49 4.52
CA PHE A 89 4.07 -6.73 3.85
C PHE A 89 5.46 -7.21 4.25
N GLY A 90 5.75 -7.27 5.56
CA GLY A 90 7.03 -7.76 6.06
C GLY A 90 7.32 -9.21 5.66
N LYS A 91 6.33 -10.09 5.76
CA LYS A 91 6.44 -11.50 5.36
C LYS A 91 6.72 -11.65 3.86
N THR A 92 6.05 -10.87 3.03
CA THR A 92 6.26 -10.90 1.57
C THR A 92 7.65 -10.41 1.21
N VAL A 93 8.11 -9.27 1.77
CA VAL A 93 9.47 -8.75 1.57
C VAL A 93 10.52 -9.76 2.03
N SER A 94 10.35 -10.39 3.20
CA SER A 94 11.26 -11.42 3.72
C SER A 94 11.38 -12.63 2.79
N ARG A 95 10.28 -13.07 2.17
CA ARG A 95 10.28 -14.18 1.20
C ARG A 95 11.03 -13.81 -0.07
N PHE A 96 10.81 -12.61 -0.60
CA PHE A 96 11.57 -12.13 -1.76
C PHE A 96 13.05 -11.99 -1.46
N TYR A 97 13.41 -11.54 -0.27
CA TYR A 97 14.80 -11.50 0.18
C TYR A 97 15.40 -12.92 0.20
N ALA A 98 14.74 -13.88 0.85
CA ALA A 98 15.23 -15.26 0.98
C ALA A 98 15.53 -15.94 -0.35
N VAL A 99 14.73 -15.69 -1.39
CA VAL A 99 14.92 -16.30 -2.72
C VAL A 99 15.82 -15.45 -3.64
N SER A 100 16.21 -14.25 -3.21
CA SER A 100 16.94 -13.30 -4.06
C SER A 100 18.39 -13.65 -4.28
N GLY A 101 19.00 -14.41 -3.37
CA GLY A 101 20.43 -14.69 -3.37
C GLY A 101 21.32 -13.44 -3.19
N ARG A 102 20.75 -12.33 -2.71
CA ARG A 102 21.45 -11.04 -2.50
C ARG A 102 21.83 -10.85 -1.06
N SER A 103 22.86 -10.05 -0.82
CA SER A 103 23.10 -9.49 0.52
C SER A 103 21.93 -8.57 0.92
N LYS A 104 21.76 -8.31 2.23
CA LYS A 104 20.73 -7.41 2.73
C LYS A 104 20.86 -6.00 2.16
N GLN A 105 22.10 -5.50 2.00
CA GLN A 105 22.35 -4.18 1.41
C GLN A 105 21.88 -4.14 -0.05
N GLU A 106 22.32 -5.09 -0.88
CA GLU A 106 21.90 -5.14 -2.29
C GLU A 106 20.39 -5.32 -2.46
N PHE A 107 19.74 -6.02 -1.53
CA PHE A 107 18.30 -6.16 -1.58
C PHE A 107 17.58 -4.89 -1.15
N ALA A 108 18.07 -4.20 -0.10
CA ALA A 108 17.56 -2.90 0.34
C ALA A 108 17.65 -1.87 -0.79
N ASP A 109 18.80 -1.79 -1.46
CA ASP A 109 19.02 -0.91 -2.61
C ASP A 109 18.08 -1.26 -3.77
N LYS A 110 17.83 -2.56 -4.01
CA LYS A 110 16.91 -3.02 -5.07
C LYS A 110 15.48 -2.52 -4.84
N ILE A 111 14.98 -2.61 -3.62
CA ILE A 111 13.61 -2.20 -3.30
C ILE A 111 13.51 -0.73 -2.87
N ASP A 112 14.64 0.00 -2.88
CA ASP A 112 14.76 1.43 -2.55
C ASP A 112 14.30 1.76 -1.12
N VAL A 113 14.81 0.99 -0.18
CA VAL A 113 14.63 1.27 1.26
C VAL A 113 15.99 1.37 1.93
N GLY A 114 16.07 2.18 2.99
CA GLY A 114 17.28 2.24 3.81
C GLY A 114 17.58 0.90 4.46
N PHE A 115 18.88 0.57 4.63
CA PHE A 115 19.32 -0.69 5.23
C PHE A 115 18.67 -0.95 6.60
N SER A 116 18.67 0.05 7.47
CA SER A 116 18.02 -0.05 8.79
C SER A 116 16.50 -0.23 8.67
N GLN A 117 15.89 0.44 7.70
CA GLN A 117 14.45 0.34 7.46
C GLN A 117 14.05 -1.05 6.97
N LEU A 118 14.91 -1.74 6.21
CA LEU A 118 14.66 -3.11 5.76
C LEU A 118 14.38 -4.06 6.94
N TYR A 119 15.09 -3.90 8.06
CA TYR A 119 14.84 -4.72 9.24
C TYR A 119 13.45 -4.49 9.85
N VAL A 120 13.04 -3.24 9.96
CA VAL A 120 11.70 -2.87 10.46
C VAL A 120 10.61 -3.41 9.53
N VAL A 121 10.83 -3.32 8.22
CA VAL A 121 9.94 -3.89 7.21
C VAL A 121 9.82 -5.41 7.38
N MET A 122 10.95 -6.13 7.43
CA MET A 122 10.96 -7.60 7.50
C MET A 122 10.34 -8.14 8.79
N LYS A 123 10.38 -7.38 9.90
CA LYS A 123 9.67 -7.71 11.13
C LYS A 123 8.15 -7.52 11.06
N GLY A 124 7.64 -6.85 10.01
CA GLY A 124 6.22 -6.50 9.89
C GLY A 124 5.80 -5.34 10.80
N GLU A 125 6.75 -4.58 11.33
CA GLU A 125 6.54 -3.42 12.20
C GLU A 125 6.43 -2.10 11.41
N SER A 126 6.63 -2.15 10.10
CA SER A 126 6.58 -0.99 9.23
C SER A 126 5.14 -0.62 8.86
N ASN A 127 4.85 0.66 8.87
CA ASN A 127 3.61 1.24 8.36
C ASN A 127 3.91 2.12 7.15
N PRO A 128 4.13 1.52 5.96
CA PRO A 128 4.49 2.28 4.78
C PRO A 128 3.34 3.19 4.33
N SER A 129 3.69 4.28 3.67
CA SER A 129 2.71 5.05 2.91
C SER A 129 2.30 4.31 1.64
N LEU A 130 1.16 4.69 1.07
CA LEU A 130 0.66 4.03 -0.14
C LEU A 130 1.66 4.06 -1.29
N LEU A 131 2.29 5.21 -1.57
CA LEU A 131 3.26 5.34 -2.66
C LEU A 131 4.51 4.48 -2.42
N VAL A 132 4.98 4.38 -1.18
CA VAL A 132 6.11 3.49 -0.84
C VAL A 132 5.74 2.03 -1.07
N ALA A 133 4.55 1.62 -0.66
CA ALA A 133 4.08 0.26 -0.91
C ALA A 133 3.91 -0.04 -2.41
N GLU A 134 3.37 0.90 -3.19
CA GLU A 134 3.27 0.78 -4.66
C GLU A 134 4.65 0.66 -5.32
N GLU A 135 5.62 1.48 -4.92
CA GLU A 135 6.97 1.44 -5.50
C GLU A 135 7.70 0.13 -5.16
N ILE A 136 7.63 -0.33 -3.91
CA ILE A 136 8.20 -1.62 -3.53
C ILE A 136 7.55 -2.77 -4.29
N ALA A 137 6.23 -2.80 -4.40
CA ALA A 137 5.50 -3.80 -5.18
C ALA A 137 5.96 -3.83 -6.63
N LYS A 138 6.06 -2.67 -7.27
CA LYS A 138 6.57 -2.51 -8.64
C LYS A 138 7.99 -3.07 -8.79
N ARG A 139 8.90 -2.76 -7.86
CA ARG A 139 10.29 -3.27 -7.89
C ARG A 139 10.40 -4.77 -7.65
N LEU A 140 9.42 -5.34 -6.95
CA LEU A 140 9.31 -6.79 -6.75
C LEU A 140 8.56 -7.48 -7.90
N GLY A 141 7.92 -6.72 -8.82
CA GLY A 141 7.16 -7.28 -9.94
C GLY A 141 5.80 -7.87 -9.53
N ILE A 142 5.19 -7.35 -8.47
CA ILE A 142 3.89 -7.80 -7.95
C ILE A 142 2.92 -6.61 -7.80
N THR A 143 1.65 -6.90 -7.53
CA THR A 143 0.68 -5.85 -7.19
C THR A 143 0.86 -5.39 -5.74
N VAL A 144 0.47 -4.16 -5.45
CA VAL A 144 0.44 -3.66 -4.05
C VAL A 144 -0.47 -4.53 -3.17
N TRP A 145 -1.52 -5.10 -3.74
CA TRP A 145 -2.46 -5.97 -3.03
C TRP A 145 -1.86 -7.33 -2.67
N GLN A 146 -1.03 -7.87 -3.56
CA GLN A 146 -0.21 -9.06 -3.27
C GLN A 146 0.83 -8.75 -2.19
N LEU A 147 1.49 -7.60 -2.27
CA LEU A 147 2.46 -7.17 -1.27
C LEU A 147 1.84 -7.05 0.12
N LEU A 148 0.63 -6.50 0.21
CA LEU A 148 -0.12 -6.30 1.46
C LEU A 148 -0.93 -7.55 1.89
N GLY A 149 -0.88 -8.65 1.15
CA GLY A 149 -1.55 -9.91 1.47
C GLY A 149 -3.07 -9.92 1.22
N VAL A 150 -3.62 -8.88 0.60
CA VAL A 150 -5.03 -8.78 0.22
C VAL A 150 -5.36 -9.72 -0.93
N GLU A 151 -4.47 -9.83 -1.92
CA GLU A 151 -4.52 -10.82 -3.00
C GLU A 151 -3.57 -11.98 -2.72
N ARG A 152 -3.95 -13.19 -3.19
CA ARG A 152 -3.04 -14.34 -3.16
C ARG A 152 -1.88 -14.15 -4.14
N MET A 153 -0.73 -14.64 -3.74
CA MET A 153 0.42 -14.81 -4.62
C MET A 153 0.54 -16.29 -4.98
N ASP A 154 0.76 -16.56 -6.27
CA ASP A 154 1.14 -17.88 -6.71
C ASP A 154 2.60 -18.17 -6.34
N ASN A 155 2.95 -19.44 -6.09
CA ASN A 155 4.31 -19.82 -5.69
C ASN A 155 5.40 -19.39 -6.69
N HIS A 156 5.04 -19.19 -7.96
CA HIS A 156 5.93 -18.72 -9.02
C HIS A 156 6.20 -17.20 -8.98
N SER A 157 5.38 -16.44 -8.28
CA SER A 157 5.49 -14.96 -8.20
C SER A 157 6.71 -14.47 -7.42
N TYR A 158 7.38 -15.34 -6.64
CA TYR A 158 8.60 -15.01 -5.91
C TYR A 158 9.87 -15.07 -6.74
N ALA A 159 9.80 -15.49 -8.02
CA ALA A 159 10.95 -15.49 -8.90
C ALA A 159 11.31 -14.06 -9.33
N LEU A 160 12.37 -13.51 -8.75
CA LEU A 160 12.88 -12.20 -9.18
C LEU A 160 13.40 -12.31 -10.62
N PRO A 161 13.18 -11.30 -11.49
CA PRO A 161 13.74 -11.30 -12.83
C PRO A 161 15.26 -11.47 -12.75
N LYS A 162 15.77 -12.47 -13.50
CA LYS A 162 17.21 -12.76 -13.56
C LYS A 162 17.96 -11.50 -14.01
N ARG A 163 19.06 -11.16 -13.33
CA ARG A 163 19.97 -10.10 -13.79
C ARG A 163 20.33 -10.35 -15.24
N SER A 164 19.98 -9.42 -16.13
CA SER A 164 20.59 -9.42 -17.46
C SER A 164 22.11 -9.25 -17.28
N ARG A 165 22.88 -10.31 -17.53
CA ARG A 165 24.35 -10.20 -17.60
C ARG A 165 24.66 -9.20 -18.71
N LYS A 166 25.00 -7.97 -18.34
CA LYS A 166 25.71 -7.07 -19.29
C LYS A 166 26.98 -7.80 -19.69
N ARG A 167 27.00 -8.32 -20.91
CA ARG A 167 28.25 -8.77 -21.54
C ARG A 167 29.18 -7.56 -21.54
N ARG A 168 30.23 -7.61 -20.74
CA ARG A 168 31.38 -6.70 -20.93
C ARG A 168 31.99 -7.11 -22.27
N LYS A 169 31.95 -6.20 -23.25
CA LYS A 169 32.82 -6.18 -24.42
C LYS A 169 34.15 -5.60 -24.02
#